data_8af5266b6c08b6b65040629be1bace9e
#
_entry.id   8af5266b6c08b6b65040629be1bace9e
#
_cell.length_a   1.000
_cell.length_b   1.000
_cell.length_c   1.000
_cell.angle_alpha   90.00
_cell.angle_beta   90.00
_cell.angle_gamma   90.00
#
_symmetry.space_group_name_H-M   'P 1'
#
loop_
_entity.id
_entity.type
_entity.pdbx_description
1 polymer ?
#
loop_
_entity_poly.entity_id
_entity_poly.type
_entity_poly.pdbx_seq_one_letter_code
_entity_poly.pdbx_strand_id
1 'polypeptide(L)'
;MAQIIEISTQYQLANVVALIRSGRLGEVGERRILVVANNSFAPELTPAADAMPGSRGLLADFDAVIDWNAAIWPNHPKAFGISGERAPIMERALRREWGIGDREPVELIVESLPGHPAGALTQIFATAAISVHSDGLMSYGPIRNPLTLPQWQRLRAIFYTDLLPGITPRQLAEHDPDRVVLPTAELASVIDDMTAEVAEELAAAGLNSRIDGSALVLGQYLAQLDLITGEEELELHRQMIDAVRDSGLSTVIFKPHPTSARTTIEPLRRRCEEAGLDFVLADVPLLAEIVVSATRPELVVSCFSTGLATAKGLYGCQTAAVGTERLLTDLAPYQNSNRIPLTIVDALHSGRFELPDGLAGARDLNGLIDAVTYCMQPSSAEHLRGSAIDFLRSAVGGPDMKYFKRKRLTALDLPGRLQAPLHRKTLSAAKRRLTAGAKRTQRVLKDYGITVDASKLRKNG
;
A
#
# COMPACT_ATOMS: atom_id res chain seq x y z
N MET A 1 9.06 -8.54 28.40
CA MET A 1 8.84 -7.40 27.48
C MET A 1 7.38 -7.42 27.07
N ALA A 2 6.75 -6.26 26.88
CA ALA A 2 5.40 -6.20 26.32
C ALA A 2 5.45 -5.77 24.86
N GLN A 3 4.77 -6.51 23.99
CA GLN A 3 4.53 -6.13 22.60
C GLN A 3 3.17 -5.45 22.49
N ILE A 4 3.14 -4.24 21.96
CA ILE A 4 1.92 -3.51 21.61
C ILE A 4 1.79 -3.56 20.10
N ILE A 5 0.77 -4.26 19.62
CA ILE A 5 0.56 -4.54 18.19
C ILE A 5 -0.65 -3.76 17.73
N GLU A 6 -0.46 -2.80 16.84
CA GLU A 6 -1.50 -1.94 16.32
C GLU A 6 -1.94 -2.41 14.94
N ILE A 7 -3.26 -2.53 14.77
CA ILE A 7 -3.92 -2.89 13.50
C ILE A 7 -5.12 -2.00 13.23
N SER A 8 -5.49 -1.87 11.96
CA SER A 8 -6.71 -1.18 11.53
C SER A 8 -7.63 -2.02 10.63
N THR A 9 -7.18 -3.18 10.16
CA THR A 9 -7.96 -4.05 9.27
C THR A 9 -7.91 -5.51 9.72
N GLN A 10 -8.94 -6.27 9.34
CA GLN A 10 -8.99 -7.72 9.59
C GLN A 10 -7.86 -8.48 8.87
N TYR A 11 -7.46 -8.01 7.68
CA TYR A 11 -6.35 -8.61 6.96
C TYR A 11 -5.02 -8.41 7.70
N GLN A 12 -4.81 -7.27 8.34
CA GLN A 12 -3.66 -7.04 9.22
C GLN A 12 -3.68 -7.96 10.43
N LEU A 13 -4.86 -8.17 11.06
CA LEU A 13 -5.00 -9.14 12.14
C LEU A 13 -4.55 -10.54 11.70
N ALA A 14 -5.00 -11.02 10.54
CA ALA A 14 -4.59 -12.30 10.00
C ALA A 14 -3.07 -12.39 9.76
N ASN A 15 -2.46 -11.35 9.20
CA ASN A 15 -1.00 -11.28 8.99
C ASN A 15 -0.22 -11.33 10.31
N VAL A 16 -0.64 -10.54 11.30
CA VAL A 16 0.00 -10.51 12.62
C VAL A 16 -0.11 -11.85 13.32
N VAL A 17 -1.29 -12.48 13.29
CA VAL A 17 -1.48 -13.82 13.89
C VAL A 17 -0.62 -14.87 13.18
N ALA A 18 -0.50 -14.81 11.86
CA ALA A 18 0.39 -15.69 11.11
C ALA A 18 1.87 -15.50 11.51
N LEU A 19 2.31 -14.24 11.75
CA LEU A 19 3.65 -13.94 12.28
C LEU A 19 3.85 -14.51 13.69
N ILE A 20 2.85 -14.42 14.56
CA ILE A 20 2.89 -14.96 15.92
C ILE A 20 3.00 -16.49 15.87
N ARG A 21 2.08 -17.15 15.17
CA ARG A 21 1.99 -18.62 15.11
C ARG A 21 3.20 -19.26 14.43
N SER A 22 3.81 -18.55 13.48
CA SER A 22 5.05 -19.00 12.81
C SER A 22 6.33 -18.67 13.61
N GLY A 23 6.22 -18.06 14.82
CA GLY A 23 7.34 -17.70 15.68
C GLY A 23 8.21 -16.56 15.16
N ARG A 24 7.74 -15.79 14.18
CA ARG A 24 8.49 -14.67 13.58
C ARG A 24 8.33 -13.35 14.36
N LEU A 25 7.34 -13.27 15.22
CA LEU A 25 7.07 -12.10 16.05
C LEU A 25 7.57 -12.27 17.50
N GLY A 26 8.75 -12.84 17.71
CA GLY A 26 9.34 -13.07 19.03
C GLY A 26 9.01 -14.44 19.63
N GLU A 27 9.49 -14.65 20.87
CA GLU A 27 9.37 -15.95 21.54
C GLU A 27 7.98 -16.23 22.11
N VAL A 28 7.68 -17.52 22.32
CA VAL A 28 6.47 -17.94 23.00
C VAL A 28 6.53 -17.48 24.46
N GLY A 29 5.48 -16.76 24.93
CA GLY A 29 5.38 -16.26 26.31
C GLY A 29 5.67 -14.76 26.46
N GLU A 30 5.99 -14.03 25.38
CA GLU A 30 5.94 -12.57 25.40
C GLU A 30 4.51 -12.08 25.51
N ARG A 31 4.30 -11.07 26.34
CA ARG A 31 2.99 -10.47 26.53
C ARG A 31 2.60 -9.65 25.30
N ARG A 32 1.48 -9.98 24.66
CA ARG A 32 0.97 -9.34 23.46
C ARG A 32 -0.33 -8.60 23.71
N ILE A 33 -0.32 -7.31 23.45
CA ILE A 33 -1.47 -6.42 23.56
C ILE A 33 -1.85 -5.96 22.16
N LEU A 34 -3.02 -6.40 21.70
CA LEU A 34 -3.58 -5.95 20.42
C LEU A 34 -4.28 -4.61 20.62
N VAL A 35 -3.90 -3.61 19.85
CA VAL A 35 -4.54 -2.29 19.78
C VAL A 35 -5.27 -2.17 18.47
N VAL A 36 -6.58 -2.18 18.50
CA VAL A 36 -7.44 -2.13 17.31
C VAL A 36 -7.90 -0.69 17.09
N ALA A 37 -7.54 -0.13 15.93
CA ALA A 37 -7.92 1.21 15.52
C ALA A 37 -8.93 1.13 14.35
N ASN A 38 -10.19 1.43 14.59
CA ASN A 38 -11.16 1.54 13.52
C ASN A 38 -10.99 2.87 12.78
N ASN A 39 -10.30 2.81 11.66
CA ASN A 39 -9.93 3.92 10.81
C ASN A 39 -11.00 4.28 9.75
N SER A 40 -12.19 3.68 9.79
CA SER A 40 -13.29 3.98 8.87
C SER A 40 -13.76 5.43 9.01
N PHE A 41 -14.46 5.94 8.00
CA PHE A 41 -14.99 7.32 8.05
C PHE A 41 -15.99 7.53 9.19
N ALA A 42 -16.78 6.50 9.50
CA ALA A 42 -17.75 6.49 10.60
C ALA A 42 -17.52 5.22 11.45
N PRO A 43 -16.55 5.24 12.37
CA PRO A 43 -16.19 4.06 13.15
C PRO A 43 -17.32 3.54 14.03
N GLU A 44 -18.28 4.40 14.39
CA GLU A 44 -19.46 4.01 15.18
C GLU A 44 -20.48 3.17 14.38
N LEU A 45 -20.40 3.19 13.03
CA LEU A 45 -21.32 2.50 12.12
C LEU A 45 -20.70 1.27 11.45
N THR A 46 -19.41 1.07 11.60
CA THR A 46 -18.68 -0.02 10.96
C THR A 46 -17.99 -0.89 11.99
N PRO A 47 -18.02 -2.23 11.88
CA PRO A 47 -17.33 -3.09 12.82
C PRO A 47 -15.81 -2.85 12.75
N ALA A 48 -15.16 -2.85 13.92
CA ALA A 48 -13.70 -2.88 14.00
C ALA A 48 -13.17 -4.26 13.62
N ALA A 49 -11.88 -4.35 13.32
CA ALA A 49 -11.24 -5.56 12.81
C ALA A 49 -11.44 -6.80 13.69
N ASP A 50 -11.44 -6.63 15.00
CA ASP A 50 -11.65 -7.67 16.01
C ASP A 50 -13.11 -8.13 16.12
N ALA A 51 -14.06 -7.27 15.73
CA ALA A 51 -15.50 -7.55 15.75
C ALA A 51 -16.02 -8.12 14.41
N MET A 52 -15.19 -8.20 13.37
CA MET A 52 -15.59 -8.77 12.09
C MET A 52 -15.72 -10.30 12.17
N PRO A 53 -16.68 -10.92 11.44
CA PRO A 53 -16.78 -12.37 11.37
C PRO A 53 -15.47 -13.03 10.91
N GLY A 54 -15.07 -14.13 11.58
CA GLY A 54 -13.80 -14.81 11.35
C GLY A 54 -12.60 -14.25 12.13
N SER A 55 -12.80 -13.21 12.97
CA SER A 55 -11.73 -12.66 13.81
C SER A 55 -11.64 -13.30 15.19
N ARG A 56 -12.73 -13.90 15.69
CA ARG A 56 -12.85 -14.34 17.06
C ARG A 56 -11.76 -15.33 17.49
N GLY A 57 -11.50 -16.34 16.67
CA GLY A 57 -10.49 -17.35 16.94
C GLY A 57 -9.07 -16.79 16.98
N LEU A 58 -8.82 -15.69 16.26
CA LEU A 58 -7.52 -15.04 16.19
C LEU A 58 -7.17 -14.23 17.45
N LEU A 59 -8.19 -13.77 18.18
CA LEU A 59 -7.97 -12.97 19.38
C LEU A 59 -7.36 -13.75 20.53
N ALA A 60 -7.43 -15.09 20.50
CA ALA A 60 -6.81 -15.97 21.49
C ALA A 60 -5.26 -15.92 21.47
N ASP A 61 -4.64 -15.39 20.41
CA ASP A 61 -3.20 -15.21 20.30
C ASP A 61 -2.67 -13.97 21.06
N PHE A 62 -3.57 -13.21 21.71
CA PHE A 62 -3.26 -11.98 22.44
C PHE A 62 -3.71 -12.05 23.91
N ASP A 63 -2.93 -11.47 24.82
CA ASP A 63 -3.26 -11.39 26.25
C ASP A 63 -4.30 -10.31 26.56
N ALA A 64 -4.40 -9.29 25.71
CA ALA A 64 -5.39 -8.23 25.80
C ALA A 64 -5.72 -7.64 24.43
N VAL A 65 -6.97 -7.22 24.25
CA VAL A 65 -7.47 -6.50 23.08
C VAL A 65 -7.98 -5.14 23.52
N ILE A 66 -7.47 -4.08 22.93
CA ILE A 66 -7.73 -2.69 23.30
C ILE A 66 -8.42 -1.99 22.14
N ASP A 67 -9.57 -1.40 22.41
CA ASP A 67 -10.24 -0.47 21.51
C ASP A 67 -9.55 0.89 21.57
N TRP A 68 -8.76 1.20 20.53
CA TRP A 68 -8.06 2.48 20.45
C TRP A 68 -9.01 3.66 20.31
N ASN A 69 -10.14 3.50 19.60
CA ASN A 69 -11.14 4.56 19.44
C ASN A 69 -11.75 4.98 20.78
N ALA A 70 -12.05 4.00 21.64
CA ALA A 70 -12.54 4.27 23.00
C ALA A 70 -11.46 4.96 23.86
N ALA A 71 -10.19 4.52 23.76
CA ALA A 71 -9.08 5.09 24.54
C ALA A 71 -8.78 6.56 24.23
N ILE A 72 -9.08 7.01 23.02
CA ILE A 72 -8.80 8.38 22.54
C ILE A 72 -10.07 9.24 22.35
N TRP A 73 -11.25 8.70 22.72
CA TRP A 73 -12.51 9.42 22.58
C TRP A 73 -12.41 10.86 23.11
N PRO A 74 -12.96 11.89 22.43
CA PRO A 74 -13.80 11.85 21.23
C PRO A 74 -13.04 12.01 19.89
N ASN A 75 -11.76 11.71 19.84
CA ASN A 75 -10.96 11.92 18.64
C ASN A 75 -11.05 10.72 17.70
N HIS A 76 -10.95 11.00 16.39
CA HIS A 76 -10.83 9.96 15.37
C HIS A 76 -9.36 9.48 15.31
N PRO A 77 -9.07 8.16 15.15
CA PRO A 77 -7.71 7.63 15.14
C PRO A 77 -6.76 8.30 14.16
N LYS A 78 -7.22 8.61 12.94
CA LYS A 78 -6.43 9.31 11.91
C LYS A 78 -6.10 10.76 12.25
N ALA A 79 -6.85 11.38 13.17
CA ALA A 79 -6.69 12.79 13.56
C ALA A 79 -6.07 12.96 14.96
N PHE A 80 -6.01 11.89 15.75
CA PHE A 80 -5.48 11.96 17.11
C PHE A 80 -3.96 12.14 17.09
N GLY A 81 -3.50 13.25 17.66
CA GLY A 81 -2.10 13.55 17.92
C GLY A 81 -1.90 14.00 19.35
N ILE A 82 -0.71 13.78 19.90
CA ILE A 82 -0.35 14.17 21.26
C ILE A 82 0.87 15.07 21.25
N SER A 83 0.88 16.12 22.12
CA SER A 83 2.06 16.93 22.31
C SER A 83 3.12 16.19 23.14
N GLY A 84 4.39 16.48 22.90
CA GLY A 84 5.51 15.87 23.61
C GLY A 84 5.42 16.03 25.14
N GLU A 85 4.83 17.12 25.64
CA GLU A 85 4.63 17.35 27.09
C GLU A 85 3.56 16.46 27.71
N ARG A 86 2.54 16.07 26.92
CA ARG A 86 1.43 15.20 27.39
C ARG A 86 1.72 13.72 27.18
N ALA A 87 2.58 13.37 26.27
CA ALA A 87 2.88 11.99 25.93
C ALA A 87 3.33 11.14 27.14
N PRO A 88 4.23 11.58 28.05
CA PRO A 88 4.62 10.79 29.21
C PRO A 88 3.47 10.56 30.20
N ILE A 89 2.52 11.51 30.32
CA ILE A 89 1.35 11.37 31.19
C ILE A 89 0.43 10.30 30.62
N MET A 90 0.19 10.35 29.31
CA MET A 90 -0.64 9.36 28.62
C MET A 90 0.04 7.98 28.63
N GLU A 91 1.34 7.89 28.38
CA GLU A 91 2.07 6.61 28.50
C GLU A 91 1.84 5.97 29.87
N ARG A 92 2.00 6.74 30.95
CA ARG A 92 1.79 6.22 32.29
C ARG A 92 0.35 5.76 32.54
N ALA A 93 -0.65 6.47 32.01
CA ALA A 93 -2.05 6.09 32.11
C ALA A 93 -2.31 4.77 31.36
N LEU A 94 -1.87 4.67 30.11
CA LEU A 94 -2.04 3.48 29.29
C LEU A 94 -1.27 2.27 29.84
N ARG A 95 -0.05 2.46 30.36
CA ARG A 95 0.69 1.37 31.04
C ARG A 95 -0.10 0.78 32.19
N ARG A 96 -0.74 1.61 33.03
CA ARG A 96 -1.58 1.16 34.14
C ARG A 96 -2.82 0.43 33.67
N GLU A 97 -3.52 1.02 32.72
CA GLU A 97 -4.75 0.45 32.16
C GLU A 97 -4.50 -0.88 31.46
N TRP A 98 -3.43 -0.95 30.67
CA TRP A 98 -3.05 -2.16 29.94
C TRP A 98 -2.21 -3.14 30.78
N GLY A 99 -1.96 -2.83 32.04
CA GLY A 99 -1.21 -3.68 32.98
C GLY A 99 0.27 -3.87 32.60
N ILE A 100 0.88 -2.88 31.95
CA ILE A 100 2.32 -2.87 31.62
C ILE A 100 3.08 -2.25 32.79
N GLY A 101 4.13 -2.91 33.28
CA GLY A 101 4.95 -2.39 34.37
C GLY A 101 5.61 -1.04 34.03
N ASP A 102 5.79 -0.15 35.03
CA ASP A 102 6.31 1.21 34.82
C ASP A 102 7.68 1.22 34.11
N ARG A 103 8.50 0.20 34.29
CA ARG A 103 9.85 0.05 33.69
C ARG A 103 9.93 -1.12 32.72
N GLU A 104 8.84 -1.78 32.45
CA GLU A 104 8.81 -2.89 31.52
C GLU A 104 9.14 -2.39 30.10
N PRO A 105 10.12 -2.99 29.41
CA PRO A 105 10.40 -2.64 28.01
C PRO A 105 9.18 -2.89 27.12
N VAL A 106 8.95 -1.99 26.18
CA VAL A 106 7.86 -2.08 25.19
C VAL A 106 8.47 -2.12 23.80
N GLU A 107 7.93 -3.00 22.97
CA GLU A 107 8.06 -2.98 21.52
C GLU A 107 6.73 -2.58 20.89
N LEU A 108 6.76 -1.63 19.98
CA LEU A 108 5.61 -1.24 19.15
C LEU A 108 5.73 -1.94 17.80
N ILE A 109 4.67 -2.66 17.42
CA ILE A 109 4.55 -3.27 16.10
C ILE A 109 3.35 -2.62 15.43
N VAL A 110 3.59 -1.78 14.43
CA VAL A 110 2.59 -0.86 13.88
C VAL A 110 2.43 -1.01 12.37
N GLU A 111 1.25 -0.63 11.84
CA GLU A 111 0.93 -0.81 10.43
C GLU A 111 1.75 0.10 9.49
N SER A 112 1.93 1.34 9.86
CA SER A 112 2.67 2.27 9.00
C SER A 112 3.21 3.48 9.76
N LEU A 113 4.40 3.93 9.37
CA LEU A 113 5.01 5.17 9.84
C LEU A 113 5.13 6.17 8.69
N PRO A 114 5.00 7.48 8.95
CA PRO A 114 4.67 8.17 10.20
C PRO A 114 3.16 8.44 10.37
N GLY A 115 2.29 7.72 9.69
CA GLY A 115 0.83 7.89 9.75
C GLY A 115 0.25 7.68 11.15
N HIS A 116 -0.98 8.16 11.38
CA HIS A 116 -1.75 7.84 12.57
C HIS A 116 -2.66 6.63 12.32
N PRO A 117 -2.86 5.75 13.30
CA PRO A 117 -2.58 5.89 14.73
C PRO A 117 -1.13 5.59 15.15
N ALA A 118 -0.34 4.87 14.34
CA ALA A 118 1.03 4.49 14.63
C ALA A 118 1.90 5.68 15.08
N GLY A 119 1.78 6.84 14.41
CA GLY A 119 2.50 8.06 14.77
C GLY A 119 2.21 8.54 16.18
N ALA A 120 0.95 8.45 16.65
CA ALA A 120 0.58 8.80 18.02
C ALA A 120 1.15 7.81 19.04
N LEU A 121 1.05 6.51 18.76
CA LEU A 121 1.62 5.46 19.64
C LEU A 121 3.14 5.61 19.78
N THR A 122 3.86 5.91 18.69
CA THR A 122 5.32 6.11 18.74
C THR A 122 5.74 7.39 19.49
N GLN A 123 4.85 8.36 19.62
CA GLN A 123 5.06 9.55 20.46
C GLN A 123 4.76 9.28 21.93
N ILE A 124 3.70 8.53 22.21
CA ILE A 124 3.32 8.14 23.58
C ILE A 124 4.40 7.24 24.18
N PHE A 125 4.72 6.14 23.53
CA PHE A 125 5.78 5.21 23.96
C PHE A 125 7.12 5.62 23.36
N ALA A 126 7.63 6.77 23.81
CA ALA A 126 8.79 7.44 23.21
C ALA A 126 10.09 6.66 23.30
N THR A 127 10.20 5.67 24.18
CA THR A 127 11.40 4.82 24.36
C THR A 127 11.25 3.42 23.77
N ALA A 128 10.07 3.07 23.26
CA ALA A 128 9.81 1.75 22.72
C ALA A 128 10.61 1.51 21.42
N ALA A 129 11.10 0.29 21.23
CA ALA A 129 11.53 -0.18 19.92
C ALA A 129 10.34 -0.16 18.94
N ILE A 130 10.59 0.04 17.66
CA ILE A 130 9.54 0.13 16.65
C ILE A 130 9.82 -0.90 15.56
N SER A 131 8.83 -1.72 15.28
CA SER A 131 8.78 -2.60 14.11
C SER A 131 7.52 -2.29 13.30
N VAL A 132 7.56 -2.53 12.00
CA VAL A 132 6.44 -2.25 11.10
C VAL A 132 5.95 -3.56 10.49
N HIS A 133 4.64 -3.83 10.55
CA HIS A 133 4.04 -4.89 9.74
C HIS A 133 3.44 -4.28 8.47
N SER A 134 3.69 -4.95 7.37
CA SER A 134 3.32 -4.45 6.05
C SER A 134 2.62 -5.56 5.26
N ASP A 135 1.36 -5.35 4.93
CA ASP A 135 0.42 -6.39 4.55
C ASP A 135 0.06 -6.44 3.07
N GLY A 136 0.60 -5.56 2.25
CA GLY A 136 0.14 -5.49 0.86
C GLY A 136 1.18 -5.02 -0.15
N LEU A 137 0.78 -4.90 -1.40
CA LEU A 137 1.65 -4.48 -2.50
C LEU A 137 2.22 -3.06 -2.33
N MET A 138 1.65 -2.23 -1.44
CA MET A 138 2.21 -0.93 -1.12
C MET A 138 3.56 -1.02 -0.41
N SER A 139 3.87 -2.13 0.26
CA SER A 139 5.17 -2.37 0.91
C SER A 139 6.35 -2.33 -0.07
N TYR A 140 6.09 -2.64 -1.34
CA TYR A 140 7.12 -2.60 -2.38
C TYR A 140 7.43 -1.18 -2.88
N GLY A 141 6.80 -0.16 -2.33
CA GLY A 141 7.05 1.24 -2.63
C GLY A 141 7.61 2.05 -1.45
N PRO A 142 7.99 3.32 -1.70
CA PRO A 142 8.53 4.18 -0.65
C PRO A 142 7.42 4.71 0.26
N ILE A 143 7.77 5.04 1.49
CA ILE A 143 6.89 5.84 2.35
C ILE A 143 6.73 7.25 1.79
N ARG A 144 5.56 7.87 2.02
CA ARG A 144 5.27 9.20 1.50
C ARG A 144 6.02 10.32 2.24
N ASN A 145 6.09 10.21 3.54
CA ASN A 145 6.72 11.19 4.42
C ASN A 145 7.93 10.55 5.13
N PRO A 146 9.05 11.27 5.26
CA PRO A 146 10.22 10.74 5.95
C PRO A 146 9.93 10.52 7.44
N LEU A 147 10.63 9.56 8.03
CA LEU A 147 10.60 9.37 9.47
C LEU A 147 11.27 10.54 10.20
N THR A 148 10.77 10.83 11.39
CA THR A 148 11.50 11.70 12.32
C THR A 148 12.74 10.97 12.86
N LEU A 149 13.76 11.73 13.27
CA LEU A 149 14.97 11.13 13.81
C LEU A 149 14.70 10.18 15.01
N PRO A 150 13.83 10.51 15.98
CA PRO A 150 13.48 9.57 17.05
C PRO A 150 12.79 8.29 16.58
N GLN A 151 11.98 8.33 15.51
CA GLN A 151 11.37 7.12 14.95
C GLN A 151 12.44 6.26 14.26
N TRP A 152 13.27 6.87 13.42
CA TRP A 152 14.33 6.15 12.72
C TRP A 152 15.28 5.44 13.68
N GLN A 153 15.77 6.12 14.74
CA GLN A 153 16.72 5.54 15.70
C GLN A 153 16.16 4.31 16.45
N ARG A 154 14.85 4.19 16.53
CA ARG A 154 14.15 3.10 17.22
C ARG A 154 13.62 2.01 16.29
N LEU A 155 13.66 2.24 14.97
CA LEU A 155 13.23 1.27 13.98
C LEU A 155 14.11 0.02 14.04
N ARG A 156 13.49 -1.16 14.08
CA ARG A 156 14.16 -2.46 14.17
C ARG A 156 13.89 -3.31 12.93
N ALA A 157 12.63 -3.63 12.68
CA ALA A 157 12.26 -4.57 11.64
C ALA A 157 11.07 -4.12 10.80
N ILE A 158 10.97 -4.70 9.62
CA ILE A 158 9.76 -4.71 8.81
C ILE A 158 9.35 -6.15 8.58
N PHE A 159 8.12 -6.49 8.96
CA PHE A 159 7.47 -7.77 8.68
C PHE A 159 6.64 -7.64 7.42
N TYR A 160 6.73 -8.56 6.49
CA TYR A 160 5.94 -8.53 5.27
C TYR A 160 5.63 -9.92 4.74
N THR A 161 4.48 -10.07 4.08
CA THR A 161 4.10 -11.32 3.42
C THR A 161 4.80 -11.42 2.06
N ASP A 162 5.33 -12.60 1.73
CA ASP A 162 6.03 -12.88 0.47
C ASP A 162 5.05 -12.97 -0.72
N LEU A 163 4.42 -11.86 -1.05
CA LEU A 163 3.48 -11.78 -2.18
C LEU A 163 4.18 -11.75 -3.54
N LEU A 164 5.45 -11.37 -3.57
CA LEU A 164 6.28 -11.29 -4.77
C LEU A 164 7.61 -12.00 -4.50
N PRO A 165 7.67 -13.33 -4.65
CA PRO A 165 8.87 -14.10 -4.36
C PRO A 165 10.12 -13.53 -5.06
N GLY A 166 11.22 -13.39 -4.31
CA GLY A 166 12.46 -12.82 -4.79
C GLY A 166 12.50 -11.30 -4.90
N ILE A 167 11.43 -10.59 -4.56
CA ILE A 167 11.40 -9.12 -4.55
C ILE A 167 11.31 -8.61 -3.11
N THR A 168 12.27 -7.79 -2.72
CA THR A 168 12.31 -7.17 -1.39
C THR A 168 11.46 -5.90 -1.35
N PRO A 169 10.67 -5.64 -0.30
CA PRO A 169 9.99 -4.37 -0.09
C PRO A 169 10.94 -3.17 -0.10
N ARG A 170 10.46 -2.05 -0.66
CA ARG A 170 11.18 -0.76 -0.69
C ARG A 170 10.75 0.17 0.45
N GLN A 171 9.70 -0.20 1.18
CA GLN A 171 9.24 0.55 2.34
C GLN A 171 10.36 0.61 3.39
N LEU A 172 10.70 1.82 3.84
CA LEU A 172 11.75 2.09 4.84
C LEU A 172 13.16 1.60 4.45
N ALA A 173 13.40 1.26 3.17
CA ALA A 173 14.69 0.71 2.73
C ALA A 173 15.88 1.67 2.98
N GLU A 174 15.64 2.98 3.00
CA GLU A 174 16.63 4.01 3.33
C GLU A 174 17.15 3.94 4.77
N HIS A 175 16.45 3.22 5.65
CA HIS A 175 16.79 3.06 7.06
C HIS A 175 17.38 1.69 7.39
N ASP A 176 17.41 0.79 6.41
CA ASP A 176 17.98 -0.57 6.50
C ASP A 176 17.47 -1.39 7.71
N PRO A 177 16.16 -1.50 7.94
CA PRO A 177 15.60 -2.35 8.99
C PRO A 177 15.80 -3.83 8.67
N ASP A 178 15.79 -4.67 9.71
CA ASP A 178 15.71 -6.12 9.53
C ASP A 178 14.43 -6.47 8.74
N ARG A 179 14.56 -7.36 7.75
CA ARG A 179 13.44 -7.79 6.91
C ARG A 179 13.02 -9.19 7.28
N VAL A 180 11.83 -9.31 7.88
CA VAL A 180 11.27 -10.58 8.31
C VAL A 180 10.14 -11.00 7.38
N VAL A 181 10.37 -12.09 6.67
CA VAL A 181 9.43 -12.59 5.65
C VAL A 181 8.40 -13.52 6.29
N LEU A 182 7.12 -13.28 6.05
CA LEU A 182 6.03 -14.21 6.32
C LEU A 182 5.76 -15.04 5.05
N PRO A 183 5.98 -16.36 5.06
CA PRO A 183 5.60 -17.21 3.94
C PRO A 183 4.08 -17.20 3.72
N THR A 184 3.66 -17.22 2.46
CA THR A 184 2.23 -17.22 2.10
C THR A 184 1.47 -18.41 2.67
N ALA A 185 2.12 -19.57 2.84
CA ALA A 185 1.50 -20.77 3.42
C ALA A 185 1.06 -20.57 4.89
N GLU A 186 1.83 -19.81 5.67
CA GLU A 186 1.48 -19.49 7.07
C GLU A 186 0.24 -18.58 7.14
N LEU A 187 0.18 -17.58 6.26
CA LEU A 187 -1.01 -16.74 6.16
C LEU A 187 -2.23 -17.51 5.64
N ALA A 188 -2.04 -18.39 4.65
CA ALA A 188 -3.12 -19.23 4.13
C ALA A 188 -3.74 -20.09 5.23
N SER A 189 -2.93 -20.68 6.12
CA SER A 189 -3.42 -21.45 7.26
C SER A 189 -4.33 -20.62 8.19
N VAL A 190 -3.95 -19.38 8.47
CA VAL A 190 -4.78 -18.49 9.29
C VAL A 190 -6.09 -18.10 8.57
N ILE A 191 -6.03 -17.83 7.28
CA ILE A 191 -7.24 -17.55 6.48
C ILE A 191 -8.16 -18.78 6.42
N ASP A 192 -7.60 -19.99 6.34
CA ASP A 192 -8.40 -21.23 6.34
C ASP A 192 -9.09 -21.43 7.71
N ASP A 193 -8.43 -21.11 8.83
CA ASP A 193 -9.06 -21.09 10.17
C ASP A 193 -10.21 -20.08 10.25
N MET A 194 -9.99 -18.85 9.75
CA MET A 194 -11.05 -17.83 9.66
C MET A 194 -12.21 -18.29 8.80
N THR A 195 -11.93 -18.99 7.69
CA THR A 195 -12.94 -19.55 6.78
C THR A 195 -13.79 -20.62 7.47
N ALA A 196 -13.16 -21.46 8.28
CA ALA A 196 -13.86 -22.48 9.07
C ALA A 196 -14.76 -21.84 10.14
N GLU A 197 -14.32 -20.73 10.76
CA GLU A 197 -15.12 -20.01 11.75
C GLU A 197 -16.41 -19.42 11.17
N VAL A 198 -16.40 -18.98 9.91
CA VAL A 198 -17.54 -18.34 9.24
C VAL A 198 -18.28 -19.25 8.26
N ALA A 199 -18.22 -20.58 8.49
CA ALA A 199 -18.83 -21.57 7.60
C ALA A 199 -20.36 -21.39 7.45
N GLU A 200 -21.06 -20.95 8.50
CA GLU A 200 -22.50 -20.72 8.49
C GLU A 200 -22.85 -19.50 7.64
N GLU A 201 -22.11 -18.40 7.76
CA GLU A 201 -22.29 -17.18 6.96
C GLU A 201 -22.00 -17.45 5.48
N LEU A 202 -20.96 -18.23 5.19
CA LEU A 202 -20.64 -18.67 3.82
C LEU A 202 -21.75 -19.56 3.26
N ALA A 203 -22.30 -20.50 4.06
CA ALA A 203 -23.39 -21.36 3.63
C ALA A 203 -24.67 -20.55 3.33
N ALA A 204 -25.00 -19.59 4.18
CA ALA A 204 -26.15 -18.70 3.97
C ALA A 204 -26.04 -17.86 2.67
N ALA A 205 -24.79 -17.55 2.25
CA ALA A 205 -24.49 -16.85 1.01
C ALA A 205 -24.31 -17.77 -0.22
N GLY A 206 -24.37 -19.10 -0.05
CA GLY A 206 -24.10 -20.06 -1.13
C GLY A 206 -22.63 -20.15 -1.54
N LEU A 207 -21.72 -19.80 -0.62
CA LEU A 207 -20.25 -19.70 -0.84
C LEU A 207 -19.45 -20.73 -0.03
N ASN A 208 -20.09 -21.76 0.49
CA ASN A 208 -19.50 -22.71 1.44
C ASN A 208 -18.80 -23.93 0.80
N SER A 209 -18.64 -23.92 -0.51
CA SER A 209 -17.97 -25.00 -1.24
C SER A 209 -17.33 -24.46 -2.50
N ARG A 210 -16.38 -25.24 -3.04
CA ARG A 210 -15.81 -24.96 -4.36
C ARG A 210 -16.90 -24.81 -5.41
N ILE A 211 -16.77 -23.77 -6.22
CA ILE A 211 -17.66 -23.48 -7.35
C ILE A 211 -16.82 -23.67 -8.63
N ASP A 212 -16.98 -24.84 -9.26
CA ASP A 212 -16.23 -25.16 -10.49
C ASP A 212 -16.62 -24.24 -11.63
N GLY A 213 -15.67 -23.92 -12.51
CA GLY A 213 -15.87 -22.98 -13.62
C GLY A 213 -16.16 -21.55 -13.19
N SER A 214 -15.72 -21.17 -11.96
CA SER A 214 -15.99 -19.83 -11.43
C SER A 214 -14.79 -18.89 -11.48
N ALA A 215 -15.11 -17.60 -11.64
CA ALA A 215 -14.18 -16.51 -11.38
C ALA A 215 -14.68 -15.61 -10.25
N LEU A 216 -13.77 -15.16 -9.37
CA LEU A 216 -14.06 -14.14 -8.39
C LEU A 216 -13.70 -12.76 -8.96
N VAL A 217 -14.67 -11.89 -9.10
CA VAL A 217 -14.48 -10.49 -9.48
C VAL A 217 -14.50 -9.63 -8.23
N LEU A 218 -13.34 -8.98 -7.94
CA LEU A 218 -13.21 -8.07 -6.82
C LEU A 218 -13.63 -6.67 -7.21
N GLY A 219 -14.73 -6.21 -6.64
CA GLY A 219 -15.24 -4.86 -6.81
C GLY A 219 -14.23 -3.81 -6.37
N GLN A 220 -14.28 -2.66 -7.03
CA GLN A 220 -13.42 -1.51 -6.77
C GLN A 220 -14.21 -0.39 -6.10
N TYR A 221 -13.52 0.63 -5.58
CA TYR A 221 -14.09 1.86 -5.02
C TYR A 221 -13.32 3.10 -5.50
N LEU A 222 -12.86 3.04 -6.74
CA LEU A 222 -11.98 4.04 -7.35
C LEU A 222 -12.67 5.40 -7.53
N ALA A 223 -13.99 5.37 -7.72
CA ALA A 223 -14.80 6.60 -7.80
C ALA A 223 -14.83 7.35 -6.46
N GLN A 224 -14.86 6.66 -5.33
CA GLN A 224 -14.81 7.28 -4.01
C GLN A 224 -13.42 7.82 -3.67
N LEU A 225 -12.38 7.34 -4.36
CA LEU A 225 -11.02 7.85 -4.28
C LEU A 225 -10.74 8.99 -5.27
N ASP A 226 -11.76 9.48 -5.98
CA ASP A 226 -11.65 10.52 -7.03
C ASP A 226 -10.65 10.15 -8.15
N LEU A 227 -10.47 8.85 -8.42
CA LEU A 227 -9.59 8.37 -9.48
C LEU A 227 -10.29 8.24 -10.83
N ILE A 228 -11.56 7.88 -10.81
CA ILE A 228 -12.45 7.76 -11.97
C ILE A 228 -13.89 8.15 -11.56
N THR A 229 -14.77 8.31 -12.52
CA THR A 229 -16.21 8.53 -12.24
C THR A 229 -16.93 7.23 -11.88
N GLY A 230 -18.12 7.30 -11.27
CA GLY A 230 -18.93 6.11 -10.97
C GLY A 230 -19.38 5.34 -12.23
N GLU A 231 -19.62 6.04 -13.35
CA GLU A 231 -19.92 5.41 -14.64
C GLU A 231 -18.73 4.65 -15.20
N GLU A 232 -17.52 5.22 -15.08
CA GLU A 232 -16.28 4.58 -15.49
C GLU A 232 -15.93 3.38 -14.63
N GLU A 233 -16.24 3.43 -13.33
CA GLU A 233 -16.07 2.28 -12.43
C GLU A 233 -17.05 1.15 -12.77
N LEU A 234 -18.31 1.47 -13.07
CA LEU A 234 -19.27 0.48 -13.53
C LEU A 234 -18.83 -0.17 -14.85
N GLU A 235 -18.32 0.62 -15.79
CA GLU A 235 -17.79 0.10 -17.06
C GLU A 235 -16.55 -0.78 -16.84
N LEU A 236 -15.67 -0.41 -15.91
CA LEU A 236 -14.54 -1.24 -15.51
C LEU A 236 -15.00 -2.61 -14.99
N HIS A 237 -16.02 -2.65 -14.13
CA HIS A 237 -16.58 -3.91 -13.65
C HIS A 237 -17.23 -4.75 -14.78
N ARG A 238 -17.88 -4.12 -15.78
CA ARG A 238 -18.38 -4.82 -16.97
C ARG A 238 -17.26 -5.47 -17.76
N GLN A 239 -16.16 -4.75 -17.96
CA GLN A 239 -14.97 -5.29 -18.63
C GLN A 239 -14.33 -6.45 -17.84
N MET A 240 -14.40 -6.45 -16.50
CA MET A 240 -13.98 -7.60 -15.69
C MET A 240 -14.87 -8.82 -15.93
N ILE A 241 -16.19 -8.64 -16.08
CA ILE A 241 -17.13 -9.71 -16.44
C ILE A 241 -16.82 -10.24 -17.84
N ASP A 242 -16.54 -9.36 -18.79
CA ASP A 242 -16.13 -9.75 -20.14
C ASP A 242 -14.84 -10.58 -20.14
N ALA A 243 -13.87 -10.23 -19.31
CA ALA A 243 -12.66 -11.03 -19.14
C ALA A 243 -12.93 -12.44 -18.59
N VAL A 244 -13.93 -12.59 -17.71
CA VAL A 244 -14.39 -13.92 -17.25
C VAL A 244 -15.02 -14.72 -18.41
N ARG A 245 -15.93 -14.12 -19.18
CA ARG A 245 -16.52 -14.77 -20.36
C ARG A 245 -15.42 -15.23 -21.34
N ASP A 246 -14.46 -14.35 -21.62
CA ASP A 246 -13.40 -14.62 -22.60
C ASP A 246 -12.40 -15.70 -22.11
N SER A 247 -12.35 -15.96 -20.79
CA SER A 247 -11.59 -17.08 -20.22
C SER A 247 -12.30 -18.45 -20.34
N GLY A 248 -13.57 -18.46 -20.80
CA GLY A 248 -14.35 -19.70 -20.95
C GLY A 248 -14.98 -20.22 -19.65
N LEU A 249 -14.92 -19.46 -18.57
CA LEU A 249 -15.59 -19.78 -17.31
C LEU A 249 -17.10 -19.45 -17.40
N SER A 250 -17.91 -20.11 -16.56
CA SER A 250 -19.37 -20.01 -16.61
C SER A 250 -19.99 -19.19 -15.48
N THR A 251 -19.26 -18.99 -14.37
CA THR A 251 -19.82 -18.37 -13.16
C THR A 251 -18.99 -17.19 -12.69
N VAL A 252 -19.64 -16.07 -12.45
CA VAL A 252 -19.05 -14.87 -11.80
C VAL A 252 -19.48 -14.83 -10.35
N ILE A 253 -18.52 -14.92 -9.44
CA ILE A 253 -18.69 -14.56 -8.03
C ILE A 253 -18.30 -13.10 -7.90
N PHE A 254 -19.26 -12.20 -7.71
CA PHE A 254 -18.95 -10.77 -7.54
C PHE A 254 -18.90 -10.40 -6.06
N LYS A 255 -17.74 -9.95 -5.60
CA LYS A 255 -17.54 -9.43 -4.24
C LYS A 255 -17.42 -7.92 -4.29
N PRO A 256 -18.46 -7.16 -3.91
CA PRO A 256 -18.38 -5.71 -3.85
C PRO A 256 -17.36 -5.26 -2.79
N HIS A 257 -16.71 -4.12 -3.03
CA HIS A 257 -15.93 -3.48 -1.97
C HIS A 257 -16.89 -3.01 -0.86
N PRO A 258 -16.52 -3.12 0.44
CA PRO A 258 -17.41 -2.78 1.56
C PRO A 258 -18.01 -1.38 1.49
N THR A 259 -17.31 -0.43 0.88
CA THR A 259 -17.75 0.97 0.72
C THR A 259 -18.44 1.26 -0.61
N SER A 260 -18.56 0.28 -1.52
CA SER A 260 -19.18 0.49 -2.83
C SER A 260 -20.69 0.67 -2.73
N ALA A 261 -21.24 1.48 -3.65
CA ALA A 261 -22.68 1.66 -3.75
C ALA A 261 -23.36 0.38 -4.25
N ARG A 262 -24.45 -0.05 -3.58
CA ARG A 262 -25.24 -1.24 -3.96
C ARG A 262 -25.99 -1.09 -5.28
N THR A 263 -26.15 0.14 -5.78
CA THR A 263 -26.83 0.44 -7.05
C THR A 263 -26.11 -0.13 -8.27
N THR A 264 -24.85 -0.51 -8.15
CA THR A 264 -24.07 -1.10 -9.25
C THR A 264 -24.32 -2.60 -9.44
N ILE A 265 -24.92 -3.30 -8.45
CA ILE A 265 -25.06 -4.76 -8.46
C ILE A 265 -26.00 -5.21 -9.59
N GLU A 266 -27.17 -4.60 -9.71
CA GLU A 266 -28.17 -5.00 -10.71
C GLU A 266 -27.70 -4.81 -12.16
N PRO A 267 -27.04 -3.69 -12.53
CA PRO A 267 -26.40 -3.57 -13.84
C PRO A 267 -25.34 -4.64 -14.15
N LEU A 268 -24.63 -5.14 -13.13
CA LEU A 268 -23.62 -6.19 -13.31
C LEU A 268 -24.26 -7.57 -13.45
N ARG A 269 -25.34 -7.84 -12.72
CA ARG A 269 -26.15 -9.06 -12.89
C ARG A 269 -26.66 -9.18 -14.32
N ARG A 270 -27.26 -8.11 -14.85
CA ARG A 270 -27.72 -8.07 -16.26
C ARG A 270 -26.57 -8.31 -17.23
N ARG A 271 -25.40 -7.74 -16.96
CA ARG A 271 -24.25 -7.97 -17.84
C ARG A 271 -23.82 -9.43 -17.85
N CYS A 272 -23.89 -10.14 -16.72
CA CYS A 272 -23.65 -11.58 -16.66
C CYS A 272 -24.71 -12.36 -17.47
N GLU A 273 -25.99 -12.03 -17.31
CA GLU A 273 -27.09 -12.65 -18.08
C GLU A 273 -26.90 -12.46 -19.59
N GLU A 274 -26.57 -11.23 -20.04
CA GLU A 274 -26.29 -10.93 -21.45
C GLU A 274 -25.04 -11.70 -21.96
N ALA A 275 -24.08 -11.96 -21.09
CA ALA A 275 -22.87 -12.71 -21.41
C ALA A 275 -23.04 -14.24 -21.31
N GLY A 276 -24.22 -14.73 -20.87
CA GLY A 276 -24.48 -16.15 -20.64
C GLY A 276 -23.76 -16.72 -19.45
N LEU A 277 -23.49 -15.91 -18.42
CA LEU A 277 -22.79 -16.28 -17.19
C LEU A 277 -23.74 -16.31 -16.00
N ASP A 278 -23.55 -17.29 -15.11
CA ASP A 278 -24.19 -17.30 -13.81
C ASP A 278 -23.59 -16.21 -12.90
N PHE A 279 -24.44 -15.58 -12.08
CA PHE A 279 -24.03 -14.51 -11.17
C PHE A 279 -24.30 -14.88 -9.72
N VAL A 280 -23.24 -14.98 -8.93
CA VAL A 280 -23.26 -15.19 -7.47
C VAL A 280 -22.78 -13.92 -6.78
N LEU A 281 -23.61 -13.36 -5.90
CA LEU A 281 -23.25 -12.16 -5.15
C LEU A 281 -22.63 -12.55 -3.79
N ALA A 282 -21.36 -12.24 -3.61
CA ALA A 282 -20.65 -12.41 -2.35
C ALA A 282 -20.79 -11.16 -1.46
N ASP A 283 -22.03 -10.80 -1.10
CA ASP A 283 -22.35 -9.63 -0.29
C ASP A 283 -22.29 -9.94 1.21
N VAL A 284 -21.13 -10.37 1.64
CA VAL A 284 -20.83 -10.72 3.02
C VAL A 284 -19.67 -9.86 3.52
N PRO A 285 -19.69 -9.42 4.81
CA PRO A 285 -18.62 -8.59 5.39
C PRO A 285 -17.39 -9.44 5.75
N LEU A 286 -16.92 -10.24 4.80
CA LEU A 286 -15.77 -11.12 4.93
C LEU A 286 -14.62 -10.62 4.06
N LEU A 287 -13.38 -10.99 4.41
CA LEU A 287 -12.23 -10.77 3.55
C LEU A 287 -12.39 -11.48 2.19
N ALA A 288 -11.80 -10.90 1.15
CA ALA A 288 -11.76 -11.55 -0.17
C ALA A 288 -11.04 -12.89 -0.11
N GLU A 289 -10.00 -13.00 0.69
CA GLU A 289 -9.19 -14.19 0.92
C GLU A 289 -10.03 -15.33 1.52
N ILE A 290 -10.98 -15.03 2.41
CA ILE A 290 -11.95 -16.02 2.97
C ILE A 290 -12.84 -16.56 1.84
N VAL A 291 -13.35 -15.68 0.97
CA VAL A 291 -14.16 -16.11 -0.17
C VAL A 291 -13.33 -16.96 -1.14
N VAL A 292 -12.07 -16.58 -1.41
CA VAL A 292 -11.14 -17.40 -2.22
C VAL A 292 -10.89 -18.76 -1.57
N SER A 293 -10.62 -18.78 -0.27
CA SER A 293 -10.42 -20.03 0.48
C SER A 293 -11.63 -20.98 0.38
N ALA A 294 -12.83 -20.44 0.57
CA ALA A 294 -14.06 -21.23 0.56
C ALA A 294 -14.46 -21.71 -0.83
N THR A 295 -14.43 -20.84 -1.84
CA THR A 295 -14.97 -21.13 -3.18
C THR A 295 -13.95 -21.67 -4.17
N ARG A 296 -12.64 -21.49 -3.89
CA ARG A 296 -11.53 -21.93 -4.75
C ARG A 296 -11.74 -21.57 -6.23
N PRO A 297 -11.96 -20.29 -6.57
CA PRO A 297 -12.20 -19.88 -7.95
C PRO A 297 -10.99 -20.18 -8.83
N GLU A 298 -11.21 -20.48 -10.09
CA GLU A 298 -10.14 -20.75 -11.05
C GLU A 298 -9.41 -19.45 -11.44
N LEU A 299 -10.16 -18.33 -11.48
CA LEU A 299 -9.66 -17.02 -11.87
C LEU A 299 -10.09 -15.96 -10.84
N VAL A 300 -9.18 -15.06 -10.50
CA VAL A 300 -9.52 -13.84 -9.75
C VAL A 300 -9.27 -12.63 -10.64
N VAL A 301 -10.28 -11.79 -10.80
CA VAL A 301 -10.23 -10.60 -11.67
C VAL A 301 -10.37 -9.34 -10.83
N SER A 302 -9.51 -8.37 -11.07
CA SER A 302 -9.56 -7.06 -10.40
C SER A 302 -8.87 -6.00 -11.25
N CYS A 303 -8.81 -4.75 -10.79
CA CYS A 303 -7.96 -3.75 -11.41
C CYS A 303 -6.52 -3.83 -10.89
N PHE A 304 -6.27 -3.45 -9.62
CA PHE A 304 -4.95 -3.53 -9.00
C PHE A 304 -5.01 -3.85 -7.49
N SER A 305 -6.03 -4.61 -7.09
CA SER A 305 -6.16 -5.07 -5.71
C SER A 305 -4.98 -5.96 -5.30
N THR A 306 -4.52 -5.81 -4.06
CA THR A 306 -3.61 -6.79 -3.42
C THR A 306 -4.21 -8.20 -3.45
N GLY A 307 -5.55 -8.33 -3.46
CA GLY A 307 -6.27 -9.60 -3.59
C GLY A 307 -5.88 -10.45 -4.80
N LEU A 308 -5.34 -9.86 -5.88
CA LEU A 308 -4.76 -10.63 -7.00
C LEU A 308 -3.48 -11.36 -6.56
N ALA A 309 -2.59 -10.66 -5.85
CA ALA A 309 -1.34 -11.26 -5.37
C ALA A 309 -1.60 -12.29 -4.28
N THR A 310 -2.54 -12.03 -3.35
CA THR A 310 -2.91 -12.98 -2.29
C THR A 310 -3.59 -14.22 -2.84
N ALA A 311 -4.55 -14.10 -3.76
CA ALA A 311 -5.21 -15.23 -4.38
C ALA A 311 -4.21 -16.15 -5.12
N LYS A 312 -3.26 -15.56 -5.84
CA LYS A 312 -2.20 -16.30 -6.51
C LYS A 312 -1.22 -16.92 -5.52
N GLY A 313 -0.73 -16.14 -4.54
CA GLY A 313 0.31 -16.56 -3.61
C GLY A 313 -0.18 -17.57 -2.57
N LEU A 314 -1.41 -17.43 -2.05
CA LEU A 314 -1.96 -18.31 -1.01
C LEU A 314 -2.61 -19.56 -1.60
N TYR A 315 -3.30 -19.43 -2.73
CA TYR A 315 -4.17 -20.49 -3.24
C TYR A 315 -3.89 -20.93 -4.68
N GLY A 316 -2.90 -20.33 -5.34
CA GLY A 316 -2.50 -20.69 -6.70
C GLY A 316 -3.53 -20.33 -7.79
N CYS A 317 -4.50 -19.45 -7.49
CA CYS A 317 -5.51 -19.03 -8.46
C CYS A 317 -4.85 -18.33 -9.67
N GLN A 318 -5.42 -18.52 -10.85
CA GLN A 318 -5.11 -17.64 -11.98
C GLN A 318 -5.60 -16.21 -11.68
N THR A 319 -4.95 -15.22 -12.26
CA THR A 319 -5.32 -13.82 -12.02
C THR A 319 -5.35 -13.03 -13.31
N ALA A 320 -6.29 -12.08 -13.42
CA ALA A 320 -6.39 -11.15 -14.53
C ALA A 320 -6.55 -9.72 -14.01
N ALA A 321 -5.88 -8.79 -14.66
CA ALA A 321 -5.96 -7.36 -14.34
C ALA A 321 -6.66 -6.61 -15.47
N VAL A 322 -7.64 -5.76 -15.14
CA VAL A 322 -8.44 -5.00 -16.11
C VAL A 322 -8.36 -3.51 -15.78
N GLY A 323 -8.14 -2.67 -16.79
CA GLY A 323 -8.17 -1.20 -16.67
C GLY A 323 -6.90 -0.54 -16.12
N THR A 324 -5.84 -1.29 -15.89
CA THR A 324 -4.58 -0.78 -15.30
C THR A 324 -3.90 0.30 -16.12
N GLU A 325 -3.87 0.16 -17.46
CA GLU A 325 -3.17 1.09 -18.36
C GLU A 325 -3.77 2.50 -18.31
N ARG A 326 -5.11 2.59 -18.28
CA ARG A 326 -5.80 3.87 -18.14
C ARG A 326 -5.44 4.54 -16.81
N LEU A 327 -5.54 3.80 -15.71
CA LEU A 327 -5.22 4.34 -14.39
C LEU A 327 -3.74 4.76 -14.26
N LEU A 328 -2.79 4.04 -14.86
CA LEU A 328 -1.39 4.47 -14.93
C LEU A 328 -1.25 5.85 -15.61
N THR A 329 -2.10 6.10 -16.62
CA THR A 329 -2.13 7.38 -17.31
C THR A 329 -2.72 8.50 -16.46
N ASP A 330 -3.81 8.24 -15.75
CA ASP A 330 -4.59 9.27 -15.06
C ASP A 330 -4.13 9.52 -13.62
N LEU A 331 -3.53 8.52 -12.98
CA LEU A 331 -3.12 8.60 -11.58
C LEU A 331 -2.20 9.80 -11.30
N ALA A 332 -2.68 10.71 -10.45
CA ALA A 332 -1.99 11.92 -10.03
C ALA A 332 -2.16 12.15 -8.51
N PRO A 333 -1.18 12.80 -7.85
CA PRO A 333 0.15 13.14 -8.34
C PRO A 333 1.00 11.88 -8.62
N TYR A 334 2.19 12.02 -9.24
CA TYR A 334 3.06 10.87 -9.51
C TYR A 334 3.44 10.10 -8.23
N GLN A 335 3.50 10.77 -7.10
CA GLN A 335 3.80 10.24 -5.77
C GLN A 335 2.61 9.54 -5.09
N ASN A 336 1.48 9.35 -5.78
CA ASN A 336 0.34 8.63 -5.21
C ASN A 336 0.75 7.19 -4.87
N SER A 337 0.49 6.73 -3.63
CA SER A 337 0.92 5.41 -3.13
C SER A 337 0.36 4.25 -3.97
N ASN A 338 -0.82 4.41 -4.57
CA ASN A 338 -1.42 3.41 -5.44
C ASN A 338 -0.61 3.16 -6.73
N ARG A 339 0.38 4.00 -7.05
CA ARG A 339 1.22 3.81 -8.24
C ARG A 339 2.03 2.52 -8.19
N ILE A 340 2.52 2.13 -7.02
CA ILE A 340 3.30 0.89 -6.87
C ILE A 340 2.44 -0.35 -7.09
N PRO A 341 1.31 -0.58 -6.37
CA PRO A 341 0.43 -1.72 -6.64
C PRO A 341 -0.02 -1.77 -8.10
N LEU A 342 -0.44 -0.63 -8.64
CA LEU A 342 -0.87 -0.52 -10.04
C LEU A 342 0.24 -0.89 -11.03
N THR A 343 1.47 -0.43 -10.79
CA THR A 343 2.64 -0.77 -11.62
C THR A 343 2.96 -2.26 -11.56
N ILE A 344 2.97 -2.85 -10.36
CA ILE A 344 3.28 -4.27 -10.16
C ILE A 344 2.24 -5.14 -10.86
N VAL A 345 0.96 -4.87 -10.63
CA VAL A 345 -0.13 -5.66 -11.21
C VAL A 345 -0.13 -5.55 -12.73
N ASP A 346 -0.03 -4.34 -13.28
CA ASP A 346 0.04 -4.14 -14.74
C ASP A 346 1.28 -4.83 -15.36
N ALA A 347 2.43 -4.73 -14.72
CA ALA A 347 3.66 -5.34 -15.20
C ALA A 347 3.54 -6.87 -15.27
N LEU A 348 3.08 -7.52 -14.21
CA LEU A 348 2.92 -8.97 -14.14
C LEU A 348 1.88 -9.50 -15.13
N HIS A 349 0.81 -8.75 -15.39
CA HIS A 349 -0.24 -9.16 -16.35
C HIS A 349 0.05 -8.72 -17.79
N SER A 350 1.11 -7.95 -18.02
CA SER A 350 1.53 -7.54 -19.37
C SER A 350 2.26 -8.63 -20.17
N GLY A 351 2.68 -9.72 -19.52
CA GLY A 351 3.53 -10.76 -20.09
C GLY A 351 4.96 -10.33 -20.41
N ARG A 352 5.37 -9.12 -20.00
CA ARG A 352 6.72 -8.57 -20.27
C ARG A 352 7.65 -8.62 -19.07
N PHE A 353 7.11 -8.77 -17.88
CA PHE A 353 7.85 -8.82 -16.63
C PHE A 353 7.56 -10.12 -15.90
N GLU A 354 8.55 -10.64 -15.22
CA GLU A 354 8.45 -11.82 -14.39
C GLU A 354 9.13 -11.59 -13.04
N LEU A 355 8.84 -12.45 -12.10
CA LEU A 355 9.55 -12.52 -10.83
C LEU A 355 10.97 -13.06 -11.06
N PRO A 356 11.94 -12.81 -10.16
CA PRO A 356 13.35 -13.13 -10.38
C PRO A 356 13.67 -14.57 -10.79
N ASP A 357 12.87 -15.55 -10.37
CA ASP A 357 13.06 -16.96 -10.72
C ASP A 357 12.24 -17.42 -11.95
N GLY A 358 11.73 -16.47 -12.72
CA GLY A 358 10.91 -16.71 -13.92
C GLY A 358 11.71 -17.13 -15.15
N LEU A 359 11.01 -17.32 -16.29
CA LEU A 359 11.59 -17.81 -17.54
C LEU A 359 12.63 -16.84 -18.12
N ALA A 360 13.69 -17.38 -18.69
CA ALA A 360 14.75 -16.59 -19.32
C ALA A 360 14.21 -15.74 -20.49
N GLY A 361 14.39 -14.43 -20.40
CA GLY A 361 14.03 -13.48 -21.46
C GLY A 361 13.02 -12.41 -21.05
N ALA A 362 12.32 -12.56 -19.94
CA ALA A 362 11.47 -11.50 -19.38
C ALA A 362 12.31 -10.40 -18.69
N ARG A 363 11.74 -9.20 -18.58
CA ARG A 363 12.38 -8.10 -17.87
C ARG A 363 12.23 -8.27 -16.36
N ASP A 364 13.28 -7.92 -15.64
CA ASP A 364 13.26 -7.94 -14.18
C ASP A 364 12.30 -6.87 -13.61
N LEU A 365 11.34 -7.30 -12.81
CA LEU A 365 10.39 -6.45 -12.14
C LEU A 365 11.07 -5.58 -11.06
N ASN A 366 12.18 -6.03 -10.45
CA ASN A 366 12.95 -5.24 -9.49
C ASN A 366 13.39 -3.89 -10.06
N GLY A 367 13.99 -3.91 -11.27
CA GLY A 367 14.45 -2.68 -11.92
C GLY A 367 13.31 -1.69 -12.21
N LEU A 368 12.12 -2.19 -12.55
CA LEU A 368 10.93 -1.34 -12.73
C LEU A 368 10.48 -0.72 -11.41
N ILE A 369 10.37 -1.53 -10.36
CA ILE A 369 9.97 -1.06 -9.01
C ILE A 369 10.96 -0.02 -8.50
N ASP A 370 12.27 -0.25 -8.64
CA ASP A 370 13.31 0.70 -8.26
C ASP A 370 13.16 2.03 -9.01
N ALA A 371 12.95 1.97 -10.32
CA ALA A 371 12.82 3.17 -11.14
C ALA A 371 11.56 3.98 -10.79
N VAL A 372 10.44 3.31 -10.55
CA VAL A 372 9.19 3.97 -10.13
C VAL A 372 9.33 4.53 -8.71
N THR A 373 9.91 3.78 -7.77
CA THR A 373 10.18 4.19 -6.38
C THR A 373 11.05 5.45 -6.34
N TYR A 374 12.17 5.45 -7.07
CA TYR A 374 13.02 6.62 -7.20
C TYR A 374 12.26 7.82 -7.79
N CYS A 375 11.49 7.60 -8.84
CA CYS A 375 10.67 8.66 -9.43
C CYS A 375 9.58 9.16 -8.50
N MET A 376 9.08 8.37 -7.56
CA MET A 376 8.12 8.82 -6.56
C MET A 376 8.78 9.65 -5.46
N GLN A 377 9.84 9.16 -4.85
CA GLN A 377 10.48 9.74 -3.65
C GLN A 377 12.02 9.80 -3.81
N PRO A 378 12.55 10.70 -4.66
CA PRO A 378 13.97 10.72 -5.00
C PRO A 378 14.89 11.02 -3.79
N SER A 379 14.36 11.72 -2.77
CA SER A 379 15.16 12.09 -1.59
C SER A 379 15.40 10.92 -0.66
N SER A 380 14.40 10.08 -0.42
CA SER A 380 14.53 8.88 0.42
C SER A 380 15.06 7.69 -0.37
N ALA A 381 14.82 7.64 -1.67
CA ALA A 381 15.24 6.55 -2.55
C ALA A 381 16.52 6.88 -3.38
N GLU A 382 17.39 7.79 -2.91
CA GLU A 382 18.58 8.21 -3.68
C GLU A 382 19.52 7.03 -4.00
N HIS A 383 19.58 6.03 -3.13
CA HIS A 383 20.33 4.80 -3.35
C HIS A 383 19.85 4.01 -4.58
N LEU A 384 18.60 4.19 -5.05
CA LEU A 384 18.02 3.54 -6.23
C LEU A 384 18.27 4.32 -7.54
N ARG A 385 18.92 5.49 -7.48
CA ARG A 385 19.11 6.34 -8.67
C ARG A 385 19.86 5.63 -9.80
N GLY A 386 20.87 4.84 -9.46
CA GLY A 386 21.65 4.07 -10.44
C GLY A 386 20.77 3.04 -11.16
N SER A 387 20.08 2.19 -10.40
CA SER A 387 19.13 1.19 -10.92
C SER A 387 18.04 1.83 -11.79
N ALA A 388 17.49 2.97 -11.34
CA ALA A 388 16.49 3.72 -12.11
C ALA A 388 17.03 4.22 -13.47
N ILE A 389 18.26 4.72 -13.52
CA ILE A 389 18.89 5.18 -14.77
C ILE A 389 19.08 4.00 -15.73
N ASP A 390 19.57 2.87 -15.24
CA ASP A 390 19.86 1.69 -16.08
C ASP A 390 18.56 1.09 -16.63
N PHE A 391 17.52 0.96 -15.82
CA PHE A 391 16.19 0.55 -16.26
C PHE A 391 15.65 1.51 -17.34
N LEU A 392 15.66 2.82 -17.08
CA LEU A 392 15.12 3.82 -17.99
C LEU A 392 15.87 3.87 -19.31
N ARG A 393 17.19 3.68 -19.35
CA ARG A 393 17.96 3.59 -20.60
C ARG A 393 17.45 2.48 -21.49
N SER A 394 17.13 1.33 -20.92
CA SER A 394 16.57 0.19 -21.67
C SER A 394 15.10 0.37 -22.04
N ALA A 395 14.35 1.20 -21.32
CA ALA A 395 12.93 1.44 -21.51
C ALA A 395 12.61 2.55 -22.53
N VAL A 396 13.56 3.49 -22.75
CA VAL A 396 13.33 4.65 -23.66
C VAL A 396 12.96 4.19 -25.07
N GLY A 397 11.83 4.71 -25.57
CA GLY A 397 11.28 4.35 -26.89
C GLY A 397 10.46 3.07 -26.90
N GLY A 398 10.41 2.32 -25.79
CA GLY A 398 9.65 1.10 -25.65
C GLY A 398 8.32 1.29 -24.88
N PRO A 399 7.52 0.22 -24.78
CA PRO A 399 6.21 0.23 -24.14
C PRO A 399 6.26 0.48 -22.63
N ASP A 400 7.40 0.19 -21.98
CA ASP A 400 7.54 0.34 -20.53
C ASP A 400 7.63 1.80 -20.07
N MET A 401 7.75 2.72 -21.05
CA MET A 401 7.65 4.17 -20.75
C MET A 401 6.27 4.58 -20.23
N LYS A 402 5.24 3.74 -20.34
CA LYS A 402 3.90 3.99 -19.78
C LYS A 402 3.91 4.18 -18.26
N TYR A 403 4.85 3.58 -17.54
CA TYR A 403 4.97 3.71 -16.07
C TYR A 403 5.52 5.08 -15.65
N PHE A 404 6.05 5.89 -16.59
CA PHE A 404 6.74 7.13 -16.29
C PHE A 404 6.10 8.36 -16.95
N LYS A 405 6.03 9.45 -16.19
CA LYS A 405 5.62 10.75 -16.73
C LYS A 405 6.86 11.53 -17.20
N ARG A 406 6.92 11.89 -18.47
CA ARG A 406 8.08 12.62 -19.05
C ARG A 406 8.42 13.92 -18.29
N LYS A 407 7.41 14.63 -17.77
CA LYS A 407 7.62 15.82 -16.92
C LYS A 407 8.41 15.46 -15.66
N ARG A 408 8.09 14.30 -15.04
CA ARG A 408 8.79 13.84 -13.83
C ARG A 408 10.23 13.46 -14.15
N LEU A 409 10.46 12.71 -15.21
CA LEU A 409 11.81 12.37 -15.68
C LEU A 409 12.65 13.62 -15.99
N THR A 410 12.03 14.66 -16.55
CA THR A 410 12.70 15.94 -16.83
C THR A 410 13.09 16.65 -15.52
N ALA A 411 12.23 16.65 -14.52
CA ALA A 411 12.52 17.28 -13.23
C ALA A 411 13.67 16.58 -12.49
N LEU A 412 13.82 15.26 -12.67
CA LEU A 412 14.85 14.43 -12.03
C LEU A 412 16.11 14.24 -12.87
N ASP A 413 16.18 14.83 -14.06
CA ASP A 413 17.30 14.69 -15.02
C ASP A 413 17.59 13.22 -15.36
N LEU A 414 16.54 12.45 -15.69
CA LEU A 414 16.59 11.02 -16.00
C LEU A 414 16.46 10.74 -17.52
N PRO A 415 16.86 9.55 -18.00
CA PRO A 415 16.61 9.11 -19.37
C PRO A 415 15.12 9.16 -19.73
N GLY A 416 14.77 9.45 -20.99
CA GLY A 416 13.38 9.60 -21.45
C GLY A 416 12.75 10.97 -21.15
N ARG A 417 13.51 11.90 -20.57
CA ARG A 417 13.10 13.29 -20.33
C ARG A 417 12.72 14.03 -21.63
N LEU A 418 11.93 15.07 -21.51
CA LEU A 418 11.65 15.98 -22.61
C LEU A 418 12.95 16.65 -23.07
N GLN A 419 13.23 16.59 -24.35
CA GLN A 419 14.35 17.37 -24.90
C GLN A 419 13.99 18.86 -24.86
N ALA A 420 14.81 19.67 -24.20
CA ALA A 420 14.63 21.10 -24.28
C ALA A 420 14.88 21.56 -25.74
N PRO A 421 14.00 22.40 -26.31
CA PRO A 421 14.26 23.00 -27.63
C PRO A 421 15.65 23.63 -27.64
N LEU A 422 16.40 23.44 -28.72
CA LEU A 422 17.80 23.90 -28.84
C LEU A 422 17.99 25.40 -28.42
N HIS A 423 17.02 26.24 -28.75
CA HIS A 423 17.05 27.67 -28.37
C HIS A 423 16.89 27.95 -26.87
N ARG A 424 16.28 27.05 -26.06
CA ARG A 424 16.23 27.22 -24.59
C ARG A 424 17.53 26.83 -23.89
N LYS A 425 18.33 25.92 -24.47
CA LYS A 425 19.65 25.55 -23.92
C LYS A 425 20.63 26.72 -24.03
N THR A 426 20.60 27.47 -25.15
CA THR A 426 21.43 28.66 -25.35
C THR A 426 21.00 29.81 -24.43
N LEU A 427 19.69 30.04 -24.26
CA LEU A 427 19.17 31.09 -23.38
C LEU A 427 19.42 30.79 -21.89
N SER A 428 19.32 29.52 -21.44
CA SER A 428 19.59 29.16 -20.05
C SER A 428 21.09 29.22 -19.72
N ALA A 429 21.96 28.86 -20.66
CA ALA A 429 23.41 29.02 -20.53
C ALA A 429 23.83 30.49 -20.52
N ALA A 430 23.24 31.32 -21.39
CA ALA A 430 23.43 32.76 -21.40
C ALA A 430 22.92 33.42 -20.11
N LYS A 431 21.74 33.04 -19.62
CA LYS A 431 21.18 33.52 -18.35
C LYS A 431 22.03 33.14 -17.13
N ARG A 432 22.60 31.90 -17.11
CA ARG A 432 23.53 31.47 -16.06
C ARG A 432 24.85 32.26 -16.11
N ARG A 433 25.39 32.56 -17.31
CA ARG A 433 26.60 33.38 -17.48
C ARG A 433 26.36 34.84 -17.05
N LEU A 434 25.19 35.39 -17.38
CA LEU A 434 24.82 36.76 -16.98
C LEU A 434 24.61 36.87 -15.47
N THR A 435 23.95 35.87 -14.84
CA THR A 435 23.77 35.86 -13.36
C THR A 435 25.08 35.59 -12.62
N ALA A 436 25.97 34.78 -13.14
CA ALA A 436 27.31 34.57 -12.57
C ALA A 436 28.19 35.82 -12.73
N GLY A 437 28.13 36.50 -13.87
CA GLY A 437 28.77 37.80 -14.10
C GLY A 437 28.27 38.88 -13.15
N ALA A 438 26.95 39.06 -13.01
CA ALA A 438 26.34 40.00 -12.11
C ALA A 438 26.71 39.80 -10.63
N LYS A 439 26.73 38.50 -10.17
CA LYS A 439 27.16 38.17 -8.81
C LYS A 439 28.65 38.44 -8.58
N ARG A 440 29.48 38.25 -9.59
CA ARG A 440 30.93 38.54 -9.50
C ARG A 440 31.18 40.05 -9.42
N THR A 441 30.47 40.81 -10.21
CA THR A 441 30.54 42.32 -10.20
C THR A 441 30.01 42.86 -8.86
N GLN A 442 28.93 42.33 -8.32
CA GLN A 442 28.36 42.70 -7.04
C GLN A 442 29.30 42.39 -5.87
N ARG A 443 30.07 41.28 -5.95
CA ARG A 443 31.06 40.91 -4.95
C ARG A 443 32.27 41.85 -4.97
N VAL A 444 32.74 42.18 -6.17
CA VAL A 444 33.84 43.15 -6.35
C VAL A 444 33.42 44.55 -5.87
N LEU A 445 32.25 45.02 -6.21
CA LEU A 445 31.74 46.34 -5.74
C LEU A 445 31.55 46.36 -4.22
N LYS A 446 31.17 45.25 -3.59
CA LYS A 446 31.05 45.15 -2.13
C LYS A 446 32.42 45.19 -1.44
N ASP A 447 33.44 44.60 -2.06
CA ASP A 447 34.83 44.64 -1.56
C ASP A 447 35.45 46.07 -1.65
N TYR A 448 34.89 46.92 -2.53
CA TYR A 448 35.25 48.35 -2.63
C TYR A 448 34.29 49.31 -1.90
N GLY A 449 33.39 48.75 -1.02
CA GLY A 449 32.50 49.56 -0.20
C GLY A 449 31.35 50.25 -0.96
N ILE A 450 31.07 49.87 -2.20
CA ILE A 450 30.02 50.43 -3.05
C ILE A 450 28.79 49.52 -2.99
N THR A 451 27.73 49.95 -2.33
CA THR A 451 26.41 49.32 -2.32
C THR A 451 25.55 49.82 -3.46
N VAL A 452 25.24 48.98 -4.43
CA VAL A 452 24.32 49.29 -5.53
C VAL A 452 22.94 48.81 -5.15
N ASP A 453 21.97 49.69 -4.99
CA ASP A 453 20.57 49.36 -4.72
C ASP A 453 19.90 48.88 -6.01
N ALA A 454 19.65 47.56 -6.04
CA ALA A 454 19.04 46.85 -7.18
C ALA A 454 17.57 47.28 -7.45
N SER A 455 16.94 48.04 -6.57
CA SER A 455 15.55 48.49 -6.74
C SER A 455 15.39 49.61 -7.78
N LYS A 456 16.46 50.34 -8.09
CA LYS A 456 16.45 51.47 -9.05
C LYS A 456 16.65 51.07 -10.51
N LEU A 457 17.06 49.84 -10.78
CA LEU A 457 17.30 49.32 -12.15
C LEU A 457 16.07 48.68 -12.82
N ARG A 458 14.93 48.55 -12.11
CA ARG A 458 13.69 47.99 -12.64
C ARG A 458 12.67 48.96 -13.21
N LYS A 459 12.97 50.28 -13.26
CA LYS A 459 12.01 51.28 -13.71
C LYS A 459 12.27 51.89 -15.10
N ASN A 460 13.31 51.46 -15.80
CA ASN A 460 13.54 51.94 -17.16
C ASN A 460 13.97 50.74 -18.08
N GLY A 461 12.99 49.90 -18.45
CA GLY A 461 13.19 48.84 -19.44
C GLY A 461 11.86 48.18 -19.74
#